data_38705c5680d33e133c16d3c23f798725
#
_entry.id   38705c5680d33e133c16d3c23f798725
#
_cell.length_a   1.000
_cell.length_b   1.000
_cell.length_c   1.000
_cell.angle_alpha   90.00
_cell.angle_beta   90.00
_cell.angle_gamma   90.00
#
_symmetry.space_group_name_H-M   'P 1'
#
loop_
_entity.id
_entity.type
_entity.pdbx_description
1 polymer ?
#
loop_
_entity_poly.entity_id
_entity_poly.type
_entity_poly.pdbx_seq_one_letter_code
_entity_poly.pdbx_strand_id
1 'polypeptide(L)'
;FTRLFEQGNVYKKEAEVNWDPVDQTVLANEQVVDGRGWRSGALVERRKIPQWFIKITDFGDELLEDLNKLDGWPDKVKTMQANWIGRSEGIELDFTVQDEADAELSTLSVYTTRPDTLMGVSYVAVAAQHPLALKAAEGNPALQKFIAEQSNVKVAEADMATMEKLGMDTGRLAIHPLTNDTVPIFVANFVLMNYGSGAVMAVPGHDQRDWEFAQKYSLPIHQVIAPAAGEECDLSAAAY
;
A
#
# COMPACT_ATOMS: atom_id res chain seq x y z
N PHE A 1 -25.78 -16.23 9.00
CA PHE A 1 -24.66 -15.71 9.78
C PHE A 1 -24.17 -16.76 10.80
N THR A 2 -25.00 -17.23 11.72
CA THR A 2 -24.62 -18.17 12.81
C THR A 2 -23.89 -19.40 12.31
N ARG A 3 -24.40 -20.04 11.22
CA ARG A 3 -23.74 -21.22 10.63
C ARG A 3 -22.34 -20.91 10.11
N LEU A 4 -22.12 -19.76 9.46
CA LEU A 4 -20.79 -19.35 9.00
C LEU A 4 -19.86 -19.05 10.17
N PHE A 5 -20.40 -18.50 11.26
CA PHE A 5 -19.64 -18.25 12.48
C PHE A 5 -19.23 -19.57 13.16
N GLU A 6 -20.15 -20.53 13.29
CA GLU A 6 -19.86 -21.85 13.83
C GLU A 6 -18.82 -22.62 13.02
N GLN A 7 -18.78 -22.40 11.70
CA GLN A 7 -17.76 -22.97 10.79
C GLN A 7 -16.41 -22.22 10.83
N GLY A 8 -16.30 -21.12 11.60
CA GLY A 8 -15.09 -20.34 11.69
C GLY A 8 -14.84 -19.38 10.51
N ASN A 9 -15.81 -19.25 9.59
CA ASN A 9 -15.70 -18.38 8.41
C ASN A 9 -16.00 -16.91 8.68
N VAL A 10 -16.42 -16.58 9.92
CA VAL A 10 -16.74 -15.21 10.35
C VAL A 10 -15.96 -14.90 11.62
N TYR A 11 -15.37 -13.74 11.68
CA TYR A 11 -14.62 -13.27 12.84
C TYR A 11 -14.89 -11.78 13.11
N LYS A 12 -14.52 -11.33 14.30
CA LYS A 12 -14.68 -9.93 14.71
C LYS A 12 -13.31 -9.33 14.96
N LYS A 13 -13.06 -8.16 14.39
CA LYS A 13 -11.87 -7.35 14.68
C LYS A 13 -12.20 -5.86 14.65
N GLU A 14 -11.35 -5.04 15.25
CA GLU A 14 -11.42 -3.60 15.07
C GLU A 14 -10.94 -3.23 13.66
N ALA A 15 -11.69 -2.35 13.01
CA ALA A 15 -11.33 -1.82 11.71
C ALA A 15 -11.69 -0.34 11.64
N GLU A 16 -10.92 0.40 10.86
CA GLU A 16 -11.23 1.80 10.54
C GLU A 16 -12.42 1.87 9.60
N VAL A 17 -13.35 2.75 9.93
CA VAL A 17 -14.55 3.00 9.16
C VAL A 17 -14.74 4.50 8.95
N ASN A 18 -15.51 4.85 7.91
CA ASN A 18 -15.99 6.20 7.71
C ASN A 18 -17.17 6.44 8.65
N TRP A 19 -17.04 7.32 9.61
CA TRP A 19 -18.07 7.65 10.57
C TRP A 19 -18.66 9.02 10.27
N ASP A 20 -19.98 9.07 10.14
CA ASP A 20 -20.73 10.32 10.08
C ASP A 20 -21.11 10.74 11.50
N PRO A 21 -20.57 11.85 12.04
CA PRO A 21 -20.85 12.26 13.41
C PRO A 21 -22.26 12.84 13.61
N VAL A 22 -22.91 13.29 12.55
CA VAL A 22 -24.28 13.85 12.58
C VAL A 22 -25.32 12.74 12.48
N ASP A 23 -25.18 11.87 11.48
CA ASP A 23 -26.07 10.72 11.28
C ASP A 23 -25.74 9.56 12.24
N GLN A 24 -24.63 9.63 12.96
CA GLN A 24 -24.12 8.60 13.90
C GLN A 24 -24.09 7.19 13.28
N THR A 25 -23.59 7.10 12.06
CA THR A 25 -23.55 5.84 11.30
C THR A 25 -22.26 5.66 10.54
N VAL A 26 -21.97 4.41 10.19
CA VAL A 26 -20.88 4.05 9.30
C VAL A 26 -21.31 4.27 7.85
N LEU A 27 -20.43 4.88 7.06
CA LEU A 27 -20.64 5.11 5.64
C LEU A 27 -19.75 4.21 4.80
N ALA A 28 -20.30 3.63 3.73
CA ALA A 28 -19.51 3.03 2.66
C ALA A 28 -18.70 4.11 1.91
N ASN A 29 -17.66 3.71 1.18
CA ASN A 29 -16.81 4.66 0.46
C ASN A 29 -17.61 5.52 -0.53
N GLU A 30 -18.57 4.93 -1.22
CA GLU A 30 -19.45 5.59 -2.20
C GLU A 30 -20.42 6.61 -1.56
N GLN A 31 -20.62 6.51 -0.25
CA GLN A 31 -21.47 7.43 0.51
C GLN A 31 -20.71 8.64 1.05
N VAL A 32 -19.45 8.74 0.71
CA VAL A 32 -18.62 9.88 1.10
C VAL A 32 -18.21 10.65 -0.15
N VAL A 33 -18.71 11.86 -0.26
CA VAL A 33 -18.45 12.80 -1.36
C VAL A 33 -17.63 13.96 -0.83
N ASP A 34 -16.48 14.24 -1.43
CA ASP A 34 -15.57 15.33 -1.03
C ASP A 34 -15.27 15.36 0.49
N GLY A 35 -15.08 14.17 1.09
CA GLY A 35 -14.79 14.06 2.52
C GLY A 35 -16.00 14.22 3.43
N ARG A 36 -17.21 14.35 2.88
CA ARG A 36 -18.46 14.57 3.60
C ARG A 36 -19.46 13.44 3.42
N GLY A 37 -20.25 13.21 4.42
CA GLY A 37 -21.39 12.28 4.33
C GLY A 37 -22.39 12.75 3.27
N TRP A 38 -22.75 11.85 2.36
CA TRP A 38 -23.63 12.14 1.21
C TRP A 38 -25.00 12.70 1.58
N ARG A 39 -25.47 12.40 2.80
CA ARG A 39 -26.78 12.80 3.32
C ARG A 39 -26.68 13.96 4.30
N SER A 40 -25.81 13.88 5.29
CA SER A 40 -25.67 14.88 6.35
C SER A 40 -24.86 16.11 5.90
N GLY A 41 -23.96 15.97 4.92
CA GLY A 41 -22.98 16.99 4.55
C GLY A 41 -21.88 17.20 5.61
N ALA A 42 -21.90 16.47 6.73
CA ALA A 42 -20.88 16.55 7.78
C ALA A 42 -19.54 16.02 7.30
N LEU A 43 -18.43 16.56 7.81
CA LEU A 43 -17.12 15.99 7.63
C LEU A 43 -17.10 14.58 8.24
N VAL A 44 -16.63 13.62 7.46
CA VAL A 44 -16.53 12.22 7.89
C VAL A 44 -15.29 12.06 8.75
N GLU A 45 -15.44 11.36 9.87
CA GLU A 45 -14.35 10.99 10.76
C GLU A 45 -13.90 9.56 10.51
N ARG A 46 -12.60 9.29 10.71
CA ARG A 46 -12.09 7.92 10.79
C ARG A 46 -12.23 7.42 12.22
N ARG A 47 -12.93 6.31 12.40
CA ARG A 47 -13.09 5.67 13.72
C ARG A 47 -12.75 4.19 13.63
N LYS A 48 -12.04 3.68 14.64
CA LYS A 48 -11.88 2.24 14.86
C LYS A 48 -13.07 1.73 15.65
N ILE A 49 -13.81 0.83 15.04
CA ILE A 49 -14.93 0.14 15.71
C ILE A 49 -14.88 -1.36 15.46
N PRO A 50 -15.40 -2.19 16.39
CA PRO A 50 -15.48 -3.62 16.17
C PRO A 50 -16.41 -3.94 15.00
N GLN A 51 -15.89 -4.66 13.98
CA GLN A 51 -16.61 -5.07 12.79
C GLN A 51 -16.58 -6.60 12.62
N TRP A 52 -17.60 -7.14 11.96
CA TRP A 52 -17.64 -8.51 11.51
C TRP A 52 -17.04 -8.65 10.13
N PHE A 53 -16.20 -9.65 9.95
CA PHE A 53 -15.54 -9.99 8.70
C PHE A 53 -15.84 -11.41 8.29
N ILE A 54 -15.96 -11.65 6.99
CA ILE A 54 -16.04 -12.98 6.39
C ILE A 54 -14.69 -13.29 5.77
N LYS A 55 -14.14 -14.47 6.04
CA LYS A 55 -12.85 -14.94 5.52
C LYS A 55 -12.96 -15.37 4.06
N ILE A 56 -13.28 -14.43 3.18
CA ILE A 56 -13.48 -14.75 1.74
C ILE A 56 -12.19 -15.17 1.06
N THR A 57 -11.04 -14.70 1.53
CA THR A 57 -9.72 -15.04 0.97
C THR A 57 -9.31 -16.48 1.19
N ASP A 58 -9.86 -17.16 2.19
CA ASP A 58 -9.61 -18.59 2.45
C ASP A 58 -10.13 -19.47 1.29
N PHE A 59 -11.03 -18.96 0.47
CA PHE A 59 -11.62 -19.64 -0.69
C PHE A 59 -10.99 -19.21 -2.02
N GLY A 60 -9.95 -18.38 -2.02
CA GLY A 60 -9.37 -17.81 -3.24
C GLY A 60 -8.85 -18.86 -4.20
N ASP A 61 -8.07 -19.83 -3.73
CA ASP A 61 -7.52 -20.91 -4.56
C ASP A 61 -8.63 -21.81 -5.11
N GLU A 62 -9.62 -22.22 -4.28
CA GLU A 62 -10.75 -23.02 -4.68
C GLU A 62 -11.59 -22.31 -5.76
N LEU A 63 -11.88 -21.03 -5.56
CA LEU A 63 -12.63 -20.22 -6.53
C LEU A 63 -11.89 -20.10 -7.87
N LEU A 64 -10.56 -19.96 -7.84
CA LEU A 64 -9.75 -19.88 -9.05
C LEU A 64 -9.74 -21.21 -9.81
N GLU A 65 -9.58 -22.34 -9.11
CA GLU A 65 -9.62 -23.68 -9.70
C GLU A 65 -11.01 -24.02 -10.26
N ASP A 66 -12.07 -23.64 -9.56
CA ASP A 66 -13.45 -23.94 -9.94
C ASP A 66 -13.92 -23.19 -11.18
N LEU A 67 -13.24 -22.09 -11.58
CA LEU A 67 -13.49 -21.45 -12.88
C LEU A 67 -13.36 -22.44 -14.05
N ASN A 68 -12.47 -23.43 -13.91
CA ASN A 68 -12.28 -24.46 -14.94
C ASN A 68 -13.47 -25.45 -15.05
N LYS A 69 -14.32 -25.51 -14.02
CA LYS A 69 -15.49 -26.38 -13.96
C LYS A 69 -16.77 -25.69 -14.49
N LEU A 70 -16.69 -24.42 -14.82
CA LEU A 70 -17.83 -23.61 -15.27
C LEU A 70 -17.95 -23.62 -16.81
N ASP A 71 -18.31 -24.79 -17.37
CA ASP A 71 -18.38 -24.99 -18.81
C ASP A 71 -19.38 -24.05 -19.54
N GLY A 72 -20.41 -23.62 -18.84
CA GLY A 72 -21.42 -22.69 -19.38
C GLY A 72 -21.03 -21.21 -19.34
N TRP A 73 -19.86 -20.87 -18.81
CA TRP A 73 -19.40 -19.49 -18.72
C TRP A 73 -18.55 -19.09 -19.95
N PRO A 74 -18.76 -17.88 -20.51
CA PRO A 74 -17.89 -17.37 -21.56
C PRO A 74 -16.43 -17.23 -21.08
N ASP A 75 -15.47 -17.59 -21.93
CA ASP A 75 -14.04 -17.53 -21.61
C ASP A 75 -13.59 -16.14 -21.13
N LYS A 76 -14.12 -15.08 -21.77
CA LYS A 76 -13.84 -13.70 -21.35
C LYS A 76 -14.22 -13.45 -19.89
N VAL A 77 -15.35 -13.99 -19.43
CA VAL A 77 -15.81 -13.84 -18.04
C VAL A 77 -14.92 -14.63 -17.10
N LYS A 78 -14.55 -15.87 -17.47
CA LYS A 78 -13.60 -16.67 -16.67
C LYS A 78 -12.26 -15.94 -16.52
N THR A 79 -11.72 -15.39 -17.60
CA THR A 79 -10.47 -14.61 -17.57
C THR A 79 -10.58 -13.38 -16.67
N MET A 80 -11.70 -12.64 -16.77
CA MET A 80 -11.94 -11.48 -15.90
C MET A 80 -12.00 -11.88 -14.41
N GLN A 81 -12.65 -12.99 -14.08
CA GLN A 81 -12.73 -13.50 -12.71
C GLN A 81 -11.36 -13.99 -12.22
N ALA A 82 -10.61 -14.72 -13.05
CA ALA A 82 -9.27 -15.17 -12.72
C ALA A 82 -8.33 -13.99 -12.42
N ASN A 83 -8.38 -12.96 -13.24
CA ASN A 83 -7.59 -11.74 -13.05
C ASN A 83 -8.02 -10.95 -11.79
N TRP A 84 -9.31 -10.97 -11.47
CA TRP A 84 -9.84 -10.32 -10.28
C TRP A 84 -9.43 -11.05 -8.99
N ILE A 85 -9.54 -12.38 -8.96
CA ILE A 85 -9.11 -13.20 -7.82
C ILE A 85 -7.60 -13.06 -7.65
N GLY A 86 -6.84 -13.17 -8.72
CA GLY A 86 -5.42 -12.90 -8.86
C GLY A 86 -4.56 -13.60 -7.81
N ARG A 87 -3.94 -14.73 -8.13
CA ARG A 87 -2.90 -15.30 -7.27
C ARG A 87 -1.58 -14.59 -7.56
N SER A 88 -0.97 -13.99 -6.54
CA SER A 88 0.37 -13.43 -6.62
C SER A 88 1.29 -14.14 -5.61
N GLU A 89 2.53 -14.33 -5.99
CA GLU A 89 3.58 -14.85 -5.11
C GLU A 89 4.62 -13.75 -4.92
N GLY A 90 5.10 -13.60 -3.70
CA GLY A 90 6.09 -12.61 -3.36
C GLY A 90 6.86 -13.00 -2.11
N ILE A 91 7.79 -12.17 -1.72
CA ILE A 91 8.58 -12.35 -0.51
C ILE A 91 8.47 -11.15 0.42
N GLU A 92 8.63 -11.40 1.69
CA GLU A 92 8.88 -10.36 2.69
C GLU A 92 10.38 -10.16 2.84
N LEU A 93 10.80 -8.91 2.91
CA LEU A 93 12.18 -8.48 3.09
C LEU A 93 12.23 -7.48 4.23
N ASP A 94 13.25 -7.63 5.07
CA ASP A 94 13.47 -6.76 6.21
C ASP A 94 14.60 -5.76 5.93
N PHE A 95 14.28 -4.48 6.04
CA PHE A 95 15.25 -3.39 6.04
C PHE A 95 15.49 -2.95 7.48
N THR A 96 16.74 -2.95 7.91
CA THR A 96 17.10 -2.41 9.23
C THR A 96 17.04 -0.89 9.19
N VAL A 97 16.36 -0.27 10.15
CA VAL A 97 16.36 1.20 10.30
C VAL A 97 17.64 1.61 11.01
N GLN A 98 18.42 2.48 10.38
CA GLN A 98 19.70 2.93 10.92
C GLN A 98 19.51 3.73 12.20
N ASP A 99 20.34 3.45 13.22
CA ASP A 99 20.39 4.17 14.50
C ASP A 99 19.05 4.25 15.26
N GLU A 100 18.10 3.34 14.95
CA GLU A 100 16.85 3.25 15.71
C GLU A 100 17.04 2.42 16.97
N ALA A 101 16.81 3.05 18.12
CA ALA A 101 16.96 2.42 19.43
C ALA A 101 15.72 1.62 19.86
N ASP A 102 14.57 1.92 19.29
CA ASP A 102 13.32 1.22 19.55
C ASP A 102 13.30 -0.09 18.75
N ALA A 103 13.31 -1.21 19.44
CA ALA A 103 13.34 -2.53 18.82
C ALA A 103 12.13 -2.80 17.91
N GLU A 104 10.96 -2.23 18.21
CA GLU A 104 9.76 -2.39 17.40
C GLU A 104 9.81 -1.59 16.08
N LEU A 105 10.65 -0.55 16.05
CA LEU A 105 10.84 0.32 14.89
C LEU A 105 12.18 0.10 14.16
N SER A 106 13.02 -0.78 14.68
CA SER A 106 14.35 -1.07 14.13
C SER A 106 14.33 -1.86 12.84
N THR A 107 13.18 -2.40 12.46
CA THR A 107 12.99 -3.21 11.24
C THR A 107 11.75 -2.73 10.48
N LEU A 108 11.92 -2.53 9.18
CA LEU A 108 10.83 -2.30 8.24
C LEU A 108 10.68 -3.53 7.34
N SER A 109 9.64 -4.31 7.55
CA SER A 109 9.28 -5.41 6.67
C SER A 109 8.54 -4.86 5.46
N VAL A 110 8.95 -5.21 4.27
CA VAL A 110 8.29 -4.87 3.01
C VAL A 110 7.93 -6.14 2.25
N TYR A 111 6.76 -6.14 1.61
CA TYR A 111 6.36 -7.22 0.72
C TYR A 111 6.56 -6.81 -0.73
N THR A 112 7.16 -7.69 -1.53
CA THR A 112 7.31 -7.45 -2.97
C THR A 112 7.03 -8.72 -3.79
N THR A 113 6.42 -8.55 -4.96
CA THR A 113 6.29 -9.59 -5.99
C THR A 113 7.45 -9.55 -6.98
N ARG A 114 8.34 -8.56 -6.87
CA ARG A 114 9.50 -8.36 -7.75
C ARG A 114 10.82 -8.34 -6.96
N PRO A 115 11.18 -9.45 -6.29
CA PRO A 115 12.43 -9.54 -5.54
C PRO A 115 13.69 -9.42 -6.45
N ASP A 116 13.54 -9.72 -7.72
CA ASP A 116 14.55 -9.56 -8.77
C ASP A 116 15.01 -8.11 -8.94
N THR A 117 14.20 -7.14 -8.54
CA THR A 117 14.52 -5.71 -8.64
C THR A 117 15.14 -5.12 -7.37
N LEU A 118 15.37 -5.93 -6.33
CA LEU A 118 15.85 -5.46 -5.02
C LEU A 118 17.11 -4.58 -5.11
N MET A 119 18.04 -4.91 -5.99
CA MET A 119 19.28 -4.14 -6.20
C MET A 119 19.07 -2.74 -6.76
N GLY A 120 17.86 -2.44 -7.23
CA GLY A 120 17.44 -1.12 -7.75
C GLY A 120 16.69 -0.24 -6.74
N VAL A 121 16.61 -0.67 -5.49
CA VAL A 121 15.94 0.10 -4.43
C VAL A 121 16.66 1.42 -4.21
N SER A 122 15.91 2.51 -4.33
CA SER A 122 16.43 3.87 -4.13
C SER A 122 15.88 4.54 -2.88
N TYR A 123 14.76 4.08 -2.39
CA TYR A 123 14.15 4.54 -1.14
C TYR A 123 13.15 3.50 -0.62
N VAL A 124 12.77 3.65 0.64
CA VAL A 124 11.66 2.93 1.25
C VAL A 124 10.56 3.94 1.56
N ALA A 125 9.31 3.60 1.29
CA ALA A 125 8.19 4.46 1.60
C ALA A 125 7.27 3.80 2.63
N VAL A 126 6.78 4.59 3.58
CA VAL A 126 5.84 4.15 4.62
C VAL A 126 4.54 4.93 4.56
N ALA A 127 3.46 4.31 5.00
CA ALA A 127 2.16 4.97 5.13
C ALA A 127 2.20 6.09 6.19
N ALA A 128 1.34 7.09 6.04
CA ALA A 128 1.25 8.20 6.99
C ALA A 128 0.91 7.74 8.43
N GLN A 129 0.19 6.62 8.58
CA GLN A 129 -0.17 6.03 9.87
C GLN A 129 0.85 5.03 10.39
N HIS A 130 1.94 4.78 9.66
CA HIS A 130 2.97 3.83 10.09
C HIS A 130 3.66 4.31 11.38
N PRO A 131 3.91 3.42 12.36
CA PRO A 131 4.52 3.81 13.66
C PRO A 131 5.84 4.57 13.49
N LEU A 132 6.69 4.17 12.54
CA LEU A 132 7.93 4.87 12.22
C LEU A 132 7.70 6.31 11.71
N ALA A 133 6.67 6.53 10.90
CA ALA A 133 6.31 7.87 10.40
C ALA A 133 5.88 8.78 11.55
N LEU A 134 5.03 8.26 12.45
CA LEU A 134 4.57 8.98 13.63
C LEU A 134 5.73 9.32 14.57
N LYS A 135 6.65 8.38 14.79
CA LYS A 135 7.86 8.58 15.60
C LYS A 135 8.80 9.62 14.98
N ALA A 136 9.03 9.55 13.67
CA ALA A 136 9.85 10.53 12.96
C ALA A 136 9.26 11.94 12.97
N ALA A 137 7.94 12.05 13.10
CA ALA A 137 7.23 13.33 13.20
C ALA A 137 7.36 13.99 14.58
N GLU A 138 7.81 13.27 15.62
CA GLU A 138 8.06 13.87 16.92
C GLU A 138 9.11 14.98 16.80
N GLY A 139 8.72 16.22 17.13
CA GLY A 139 9.61 17.38 17.00
C GLY A 139 9.78 17.93 15.57
N ASN A 140 9.08 17.37 14.57
CA ASN A 140 9.09 17.85 13.18
C ASN A 140 7.70 18.36 12.74
N PRO A 141 7.40 19.67 12.91
CA PRO A 141 6.07 20.21 12.59
C PRO A 141 5.67 20.07 11.11
N ALA A 142 6.65 20.09 10.19
CA ALA A 142 6.38 19.93 8.76
C ALA A 142 5.90 18.52 8.46
N LEU A 143 6.55 17.50 9.02
CA LEU A 143 6.17 16.10 8.85
C LEU A 143 4.83 15.79 9.55
N GLN A 144 4.60 16.37 10.74
CA GLN A 144 3.30 16.28 11.42
C GLN A 144 2.17 16.82 10.56
N LYS A 145 2.37 17.99 9.96
CA LYS A 145 1.38 18.60 9.07
C LYS A 145 1.13 17.72 7.84
N PHE A 146 2.17 17.23 7.19
CA PHE A 146 2.05 16.34 6.04
C PHE A 146 1.25 15.07 6.39
N ILE A 147 1.59 14.40 7.49
CA ILE A 147 0.88 13.21 7.96
C ILE A 147 -0.60 13.50 8.22
N ALA A 148 -0.91 14.63 8.88
CA ALA A 148 -2.29 15.02 9.15
C ALA A 148 -3.07 15.29 7.87
N GLU A 149 -2.47 15.94 6.88
CA GLU A 149 -3.07 16.17 5.56
C GLU A 149 -3.36 14.86 4.85
N GLN A 150 -2.39 13.93 4.80
CA GLN A 150 -2.55 12.64 4.13
C GLN A 150 -3.53 11.70 4.85
N SER A 151 -3.62 11.76 6.17
CA SER A 151 -4.57 10.96 6.95
C SER A 151 -6.03 11.31 6.66
N ASN A 152 -6.29 12.52 6.20
CA ASN A 152 -7.63 13.00 5.84
C ASN A 152 -8.00 12.80 4.37
N VAL A 153 -7.02 12.49 3.52
CA VAL A 153 -7.27 12.22 2.10
C VAL A 153 -7.82 10.80 1.95
N LYS A 154 -9.01 10.70 1.39
CA LYS A 154 -9.55 9.41 0.97
C LYS A 154 -8.88 9.01 -0.33
N VAL A 155 -8.11 7.97 -0.28
CA VAL A 155 -7.60 7.35 -1.49
C VAL A 155 -8.35 6.04 -1.65
N ALA A 156 -9.34 6.02 -2.56
CA ALA A 156 -9.78 4.76 -3.13
C ALA A 156 -8.60 4.18 -3.92
N GLU A 157 -8.39 2.87 -3.86
CA GLU A 157 -7.30 2.21 -4.59
C GLU A 157 -7.30 2.57 -6.09
N ALA A 158 -8.49 2.78 -6.67
CA ALA A 158 -8.65 3.26 -8.04
C ALA A 158 -8.11 4.68 -8.29
N ASP A 159 -8.13 5.56 -7.29
CA ASP A 159 -7.65 6.94 -7.42
C ASP A 159 -6.13 7.02 -7.26
N MET A 160 -5.51 6.02 -6.61
CA MET A 160 -4.06 5.98 -6.38
C MET A 160 -3.25 5.91 -7.67
N ALA A 161 -3.80 5.31 -8.72
CA ALA A 161 -3.12 5.18 -10.01
C ALA A 161 -2.91 6.54 -10.69
N THR A 162 -3.85 7.47 -10.52
CA THR A 162 -3.89 8.76 -11.21
C THR A 162 -3.49 9.96 -10.35
N MET A 163 -3.43 9.80 -9.02
CA MET A 163 -3.07 10.88 -8.12
C MET A 163 -1.59 11.27 -8.22
N GLU A 164 -1.31 12.55 -8.00
CA GLU A 164 0.08 13.02 -7.87
C GLU A 164 0.77 12.33 -6.69
N LYS A 165 1.97 11.82 -6.92
CA LYS A 165 2.78 11.15 -5.89
C LYS A 165 3.45 12.19 -5.00
N LEU A 166 3.04 12.22 -3.73
CA LEU A 166 3.56 13.14 -2.72
C LEU A 166 4.22 12.36 -1.60
N GLY A 167 5.31 12.89 -1.09
CA GLY A 167 5.98 12.34 0.08
C GLY A 167 6.79 13.38 0.84
N MET A 168 7.21 13.00 2.02
CA MET A 168 8.11 13.79 2.85
C MET A 168 9.18 12.89 3.46
N ASP A 169 10.43 13.30 3.37
CA ASP A 169 11.54 12.60 3.98
C ASP A 169 11.39 12.60 5.51
N THR A 170 11.56 11.43 6.12
CA THR A 170 11.52 11.26 7.58
C THR A 170 12.81 11.70 8.26
N GLY A 171 13.89 11.93 7.50
CA GLY A 171 15.25 12.11 8.01
C GLY A 171 15.88 10.81 8.53
N ARG A 172 15.24 9.65 8.32
CA ARG A 172 15.74 8.33 8.71
C ARG A 172 16.19 7.53 7.51
N LEU A 173 17.09 6.59 7.73
CA LEU A 173 17.66 5.75 6.70
C LEU A 173 17.35 4.28 6.97
N ALA A 174 17.09 3.53 5.92
CA ALA A 174 16.99 2.07 5.92
C ALA A 174 18.27 1.46 5.34
N ILE A 175 18.74 0.37 5.90
CA ILE A 175 19.91 -0.37 5.43
C ILE A 175 19.43 -1.44 4.46
N HIS A 176 19.96 -1.41 3.24
CA HIS A 176 19.65 -2.38 2.20
C HIS A 176 20.13 -3.79 2.64
N PRO A 177 19.26 -4.82 2.61
CA PRO A 177 19.54 -6.12 3.24
C PRO A 177 20.69 -6.91 2.61
N LEU A 178 21.10 -6.61 1.38
CA LEU A 178 22.18 -7.32 0.69
C LEU A 178 23.45 -6.48 0.53
N THR A 179 23.33 -5.17 0.23
CA THR A 179 24.49 -4.32 -0.05
C THR A 179 25.00 -3.60 1.18
N ASN A 180 24.19 -3.47 2.22
CA ASN A 180 24.42 -2.62 3.39
C ASN A 180 24.51 -1.11 3.08
N ASP A 181 24.16 -0.68 1.88
CA ASP A 181 24.01 0.73 1.56
C ASP A 181 22.77 1.29 2.27
N THR A 182 22.74 2.59 2.49
CA THR A 182 21.62 3.26 3.10
C THR A 182 20.73 3.92 2.06
N VAL A 183 19.42 3.81 2.24
CA VAL A 183 18.40 4.46 1.43
C VAL A 183 17.48 5.29 2.32
N PRO A 184 16.98 6.46 1.88
CA PRO A 184 16.10 7.29 2.68
C PRO A 184 14.72 6.64 2.87
N ILE A 185 14.09 6.97 4.01
CA ILE A 185 12.72 6.54 4.32
C ILE A 185 11.79 7.75 4.17
N PHE A 186 10.79 7.62 3.30
CA PHE A 186 9.77 8.64 3.06
C PHE A 186 8.42 8.25 3.64
N VAL A 187 7.66 9.22 4.14
CA VAL A 187 6.21 9.07 4.26
C VAL A 187 5.61 9.41 2.90
N ALA A 188 4.80 8.52 2.33
CA ALA A 188 4.24 8.72 0.99
C ALA A 188 2.71 8.51 0.96
N ASN A 189 2.02 9.32 0.14
CA ASN A 189 0.56 9.31 0.04
C ASN A 189 -0.01 8.10 -0.71
N PHE A 190 0.82 7.34 -1.39
CA PHE A 190 0.44 6.16 -2.17
C PHE A 190 0.72 4.83 -1.44
N VAL A 191 1.20 4.87 -0.20
CA VAL A 191 1.38 3.68 0.64
C VAL A 191 0.20 3.57 1.60
N LEU A 192 -0.44 2.40 1.60
CA LEU A 192 -1.60 2.12 2.45
C LEU A 192 -1.19 1.29 3.66
N MET A 193 -1.60 1.70 4.87
CA MET A 193 -1.32 0.97 6.11
C MET A 193 -1.96 -0.42 6.14
N ASN A 194 -3.06 -0.62 5.42
CA ASN A 194 -3.80 -1.87 5.39
C ASN A 194 -3.32 -2.85 4.30
N TYR A 195 -2.29 -2.50 3.55
CA TYR A 195 -1.69 -3.35 2.52
C TYR A 195 -0.27 -3.76 2.95
N GLY A 196 -0.05 -5.06 3.13
CA GLY A 196 1.20 -5.57 3.68
C GLY A 196 1.49 -5.04 5.09
N SER A 197 2.71 -4.60 5.29
CA SER A 197 3.21 -4.01 6.53
C SER A 197 2.96 -2.49 6.65
N GLY A 198 2.40 -1.85 5.62
CA GLY A 198 2.33 -0.39 5.53
C GLY A 198 3.65 0.24 5.10
N ALA A 199 4.59 -0.56 4.60
CA ALA A 199 5.86 -0.13 4.02
C ALA A 199 6.10 -0.82 2.67
N VAL A 200 6.78 -0.13 1.76
CA VAL A 200 7.15 -0.65 0.43
C VAL A 200 8.58 -0.25 0.10
N MET A 201 9.31 -1.14 -0.56
CA MET A 201 10.54 -0.77 -1.24
C MET A 201 10.20 -0.12 -2.58
N ALA A 202 10.93 0.90 -2.97
CA ALA A 202 10.71 1.64 -4.20
C ALA A 202 11.85 1.43 -5.18
N VAL A 203 11.49 1.08 -6.41
CA VAL A 203 12.44 0.74 -7.48
C VAL A 203 12.16 1.60 -8.72
N PRO A 204 12.61 2.85 -8.76
CA PRO A 204 12.32 3.80 -9.83
C PRO A 204 12.72 3.34 -11.24
N GLY A 205 13.70 2.46 -11.35
CA GLY A 205 14.10 1.91 -12.65
C GLY A 205 13.07 0.99 -13.29
N HIS A 206 12.13 0.42 -12.49
CA HIS A 206 11.24 -0.66 -12.91
C HIS A 206 9.79 -0.54 -12.42
N ASP A 207 9.44 0.59 -11.81
CA ASP A 207 8.06 0.97 -11.48
C ASP A 207 7.83 2.44 -11.82
N GLN A 208 6.84 2.71 -12.66
CA GLN A 208 6.58 4.05 -13.17
C GLN A 208 6.16 5.02 -12.05
N ARG A 209 5.46 4.56 -11.02
CA ARG A 209 5.04 5.40 -9.88
C ARG A 209 6.25 5.81 -9.05
N ASP A 210 7.17 4.86 -8.83
CA ASP A 210 8.40 5.11 -8.10
C ASP A 210 9.33 6.03 -8.91
N TRP A 211 9.31 5.90 -10.25
CA TRP A 211 10.07 6.76 -11.16
C TRP A 211 9.59 8.22 -11.08
N GLU A 212 8.27 8.45 -11.17
CA GLU A 212 7.68 9.80 -11.03
C GLU A 212 8.05 10.43 -9.69
N PHE A 213 7.99 9.65 -8.62
CA PHE A 213 8.40 10.10 -7.29
C PHE A 213 9.90 10.41 -7.22
N ALA A 214 10.75 9.53 -7.75
CA ALA A 214 12.20 9.71 -7.76
C ALA A 214 12.62 10.97 -8.55
N GLN A 215 11.98 11.21 -9.70
CA GLN A 215 12.20 12.43 -10.48
C GLN A 215 11.85 13.68 -9.66
N LYS A 216 10.69 13.67 -9.00
CA LYS A 216 10.21 14.79 -8.20
C LYS A 216 11.12 15.13 -7.02
N TYR A 217 11.63 14.09 -6.34
CA TYR A 217 12.46 14.26 -5.14
C TYR A 217 13.96 14.10 -5.41
N SER A 218 14.37 14.05 -6.68
CA SER A 218 15.77 13.94 -7.11
C SER A 218 16.49 12.74 -6.51
N LEU A 219 15.79 11.60 -6.42
CA LEU A 219 16.32 10.32 -5.93
C LEU A 219 17.02 9.57 -7.07
N PRO A 220 18.02 8.72 -6.79
CA PRO A 220 18.69 7.94 -7.81
C PRO A 220 17.76 6.94 -8.49
N ILE A 221 18.01 6.69 -9.78
CA ILE A 221 17.27 5.70 -10.59
C ILE A 221 18.29 4.70 -11.12
N HIS A 222 18.16 3.44 -10.67
CA HIS A 222 19.09 2.37 -11.02
C HIS A 222 18.40 1.35 -11.93
N GLN A 223 19.06 1.05 -13.07
CA GLN A 223 18.66 -0.06 -13.92
C GLN A 223 19.26 -1.35 -13.40
N VAL A 224 18.45 -2.34 -13.10
CA VAL A 224 18.90 -3.66 -12.60
C VAL A 224 18.39 -4.81 -13.45
N ILE A 225 17.44 -4.55 -14.35
CA ILE A 225 16.97 -5.49 -15.36
C ILE A 225 17.38 -4.93 -16.73
N ALA A 226 18.10 -5.75 -17.49
CA ALA A 226 18.48 -5.40 -18.85
C ALA A 226 17.26 -5.55 -19.79
N PRO A 227 17.07 -4.64 -20.76
CA PRO A 227 16.07 -4.82 -21.79
C PRO A 227 16.36 -6.06 -22.64
N ALA A 228 15.30 -6.61 -23.25
CA ALA A 228 15.45 -7.70 -24.20
C ALA A 228 16.29 -7.26 -25.42
N ALA A 229 16.90 -8.23 -26.11
CA ALA A 229 17.77 -7.93 -27.25
C ALA A 229 16.97 -7.17 -28.35
N GLY A 230 17.41 -5.95 -28.65
CA GLY A 230 16.77 -5.06 -29.62
C GLY A 230 15.76 -4.07 -29.08
N GLU A 231 15.52 -4.06 -27.75
CA GLU A 231 14.75 -3.04 -27.08
C GLU A 231 15.67 -1.93 -26.55
N GLU A 232 15.22 -0.70 -26.61
CA GLU A 232 15.89 0.46 -26.02
C GLU A 232 15.26 0.77 -24.67
N CYS A 233 16.08 1.11 -23.68
CA CYS A 233 15.64 1.56 -22.38
C CYS A 233 16.24 2.94 -22.10
N ASP A 234 15.38 3.93 -21.93
CA ASP A 234 15.77 5.29 -21.54
C ASP A 234 15.11 5.67 -20.20
N LEU A 235 15.82 5.40 -19.11
CA LEU A 235 15.36 5.73 -17.76
C LEU A 235 15.24 7.24 -17.50
N SER A 236 15.72 8.10 -18.41
CA SER A 236 15.46 9.53 -18.28
C SER A 236 14.03 9.91 -18.69
N ALA A 237 13.38 9.08 -19.47
CA ALA A 237 12.03 9.31 -20.00
C ALA A 237 10.92 8.54 -19.22
N ALA A 238 11.20 7.33 -18.79
CA ALA A 238 10.24 6.48 -18.05
C ALA A 238 10.95 5.31 -17.35
N ALA A 239 10.23 4.63 -16.46
CA ALA A 239 10.66 3.32 -15.95
C ALA A 239 10.62 2.26 -17.05
N TYR A 240 11.45 1.21 -16.89
CA TYR A 240 11.50 0.06 -17.80
C TYR A 240 10.72 -1.15 -17.25
#